data_5ce3ab6171c9751b894918f61a570dee
#
_entry.id   5ce3ab6171c9751b894918f61a570dee
#
_cell.length_a   1.000
_cell.length_b   1.000
_cell.length_c   1.000
_cell.angle_alpha   90.00
_cell.angle_beta   90.00
_cell.angle_gamma   90.00
#
_symmetry.space_group_name_H-M   'P 1'
#
loop_
_entity.id
_entity.type
_entity.pdbx_description
1 polymer ?
#
loop_
_entity_poly.entity_id
_entity_poly.type
_entity_poly.pdbx_seq_one_letter_code
_entity_poly.pdbx_strand_id
1 'polypeptide(L)'
;MQKAWDYLVYGLWNVWFYFLSIVGILFLFPFLLLFSAYEKWYPQFFWLAHTFWAPFVMYGMGFFPSVRLSEPFEKGKSYVLVANHTSMIDIMLMFWVTKNPGVFVGKKELVKLPIFGYFYKRVCIMVDRQNIKSRKAVYDRAEKRLRQGLGICIFPEGLV
;
A
#
# COMPACT_ATOMS: atom_id res chain seq x y z
N MET A 1 -9.37 25.16 -23.74
CA MET A 1 -9.02 25.70 -22.40
C MET A 1 -9.37 24.71 -21.29
N GLN A 2 -10.56 24.11 -21.27
CA GLN A 2 -10.98 23.17 -20.21
C GLN A 2 -10.03 21.99 -20.00
N LYS A 3 -9.64 21.29 -21.09
CA LYS A 3 -8.68 20.16 -21.00
C LYS A 3 -7.31 20.54 -20.38
N ALA A 4 -6.79 21.73 -20.72
CA ALA A 4 -5.50 22.18 -20.16
C ALA A 4 -5.62 22.46 -18.65
N TRP A 5 -6.75 23.01 -18.22
CA TRP A 5 -7.03 23.21 -16.80
C TRP A 5 -7.15 21.87 -16.05
N ASP A 6 -7.87 20.90 -16.62
CA ASP A 6 -8.01 19.57 -16.01
C ASP A 6 -6.66 18.87 -15.83
N TYR A 7 -5.77 18.95 -16.83
CA TYR A 7 -4.41 18.41 -16.73
C TYR A 7 -3.57 19.12 -15.66
N LEU A 8 -3.70 20.46 -15.53
CA LEU A 8 -3.01 21.23 -14.51
C LEU A 8 -3.48 20.82 -13.11
N VAL A 9 -4.80 20.77 -12.90
CA VAL A 9 -5.38 20.38 -11.61
C VAL A 9 -4.98 18.95 -11.26
N TYR A 10 -5.05 18.01 -12.21
CA TYR A 10 -4.60 16.64 -12.00
C TYR A 10 -3.11 16.56 -11.65
N GLY A 11 -2.28 17.33 -12.34
CA GLY A 11 -0.84 17.41 -12.04
C GLY A 11 -0.56 17.92 -10.62
N LEU A 12 -1.19 19.04 -10.23
CA LEU A 12 -1.08 19.61 -8.89
C LEU A 12 -1.58 18.64 -7.81
N TRP A 13 -2.66 17.93 -8.08
CA TRP A 13 -3.22 16.92 -7.18
C TRP A 13 -2.24 15.77 -6.94
N ASN A 14 -1.60 15.27 -8.00
CA ASN A 14 -0.58 14.22 -7.87
C ASN A 14 0.65 14.72 -7.10
N VAL A 15 1.14 15.94 -7.40
CA VAL A 15 2.27 16.54 -6.67
C VAL A 15 1.94 16.66 -5.19
N TRP A 16 0.74 17.11 -4.84
CA TRP A 16 0.27 17.22 -3.46
C TRP A 16 0.20 15.85 -2.76
N PHE A 17 -0.32 14.83 -3.44
CA PHE A 17 -0.34 13.46 -2.96
C PHE A 17 1.06 12.94 -2.62
N TYR A 18 2.02 13.09 -3.55
CA TYR A 18 3.39 12.65 -3.33
C TYR A 18 4.08 13.45 -2.23
N PHE A 19 3.83 14.75 -2.15
CA PHE A 19 4.34 15.59 -1.07
C PHE A 19 3.88 15.09 0.30
N LEU A 20 2.60 14.90 0.50
CA LEU A 20 2.05 14.35 1.75
C LEU A 20 2.61 12.96 2.06
N SER A 21 2.68 12.09 1.06
CA SER A 21 3.22 10.74 1.22
C SER A 21 4.67 10.75 1.69
N ILE A 22 5.51 11.60 1.10
CA ILE A 22 6.93 11.75 1.46
C ILE A 22 7.06 12.35 2.85
N VAL A 23 6.33 13.44 3.17
CA VAL A 23 6.36 14.07 4.49
C VAL A 23 5.98 13.07 5.58
N GLY A 24 4.90 12.29 5.36
CA GLY A 24 4.48 11.25 6.29
C GLY A 24 5.54 10.17 6.51
N ILE A 25 6.19 9.71 5.43
CA ILE A 25 7.30 8.74 5.51
C ILE A 25 8.49 9.33 6.27
N LEU A 26 8.89 10.58 5.97
CA LEU A 26 10.02 11.23 6.63
C LEU A 26 9.79 11.43 8.12
N PHE A 27 8.56 11.83 8.50
CA PHE A 27 8.19 11.97 9.90
C PHE A 27 8.25 10.64 10.67
N LEU A 28 7.78 9.56 10.06
CA LEU A 28 7.78 8.22 10.64
C LEU A 28 9.11 7.47 10.42
N PHE A 29 10.06 8.04 9.69
CA PHE A 29 11.27 7.37 9.19
C PHE A 29 12.04 6.58 10.25
N PRO A 30 12.38 7.14 11.44
CA PRO A 30 13.13 6.40 12.45
C PRO A 30 12.38 5.16 12.94
N PHE A 31 11.07 5.24 13.11
CA PHE A 31 10.23 4.11 13.53
C PHE A 31 10.07 3.08 12.40
N LEU A 32 9.90 3.55 11.17
CA LEU A 32 9.83 2.66 10.00
C LEU A 32 11.13 1.90 9.79
N LEU A 33 12.29 2.53 9.99
CA LEU A 33 13.59 1.85 9.95
C LEU A 33 13.68 0.80 11.05
N LEU A 34 13.37 1.15 12.29
CA LEU A 34 13.41 0.24 13.42
C LEU A 34 12.54 -1.00 13.18
N PHE A 35 11.27 -0.80 12.82
CA PHE A 35 10.34 -1.92 12.61
C PHE A 35 10.54 -2.66 11.28
N SER A 36 11.30 -2.09 10.34
CA SER A 36 11.71 -2.80 9.13
C SER A 36 12.95 -3.70 9.32
N ALA A 37 13.68 -3.56 10.42
CA ALA A 37 14.91 -4.30 10.67
C ALA A 37 14.67 -5.81 10.80
N TYR A 38 13.57 -6.21 11.44
CA TYR A 38 13.24 -7.61 11.68
C TYR A 38 11.83 -7.96 11.16
N GLU A 39 11.71 -9.13 10.54
CA GLU A 39 10.42 -9.59 9.96
C GLU A 39 9.33 -9.76 11.04
N LYS A 40 9.69 -10.15 12.26
CA LYS A 40 8.76 -10.28 13.40
C LYS A 40 8.11 -8.96 13.83
N TRP A 41 8.70 -7.81 13.45
CA TRP A 41 8.17 -6.48 13.74
C TRP A 41 7.32 -5.92 12.61
N TYR A 42 7.05 -6.72 11.58
CA TYR A 42 6.19 -6.30 10.48
C TYR A 42 4.78 -5.83 10.91
N PRO A 43 4.11 -6.47 11.91
CA PRO A 43 2.83 -5.95 12.39
C PRO A 43 2.90 -4.52 12.93
N GLN A 44 4.00 -4.14 13.61
CA GLN A 44 4.21 -2.78 14.11
C GLN A 44 4.49 -1.79 12.97
N PHE A 45 5.27 -2.22 11.97
CA PHE A 45 5.49 -1.47 10.74
C PHE A 45 4.14 -1.18 10.03
N PHE A 46 3.32 -2.21 9.85
CA PHE A 46 1.99 -2.09 9.26
C PHE A 46 1.08 -1.17 10.09
N TRP A 47 1.12 -1.30 11.42
CA TRP A 47 0.35 -0.46 12.33
C TRP A 47 0.68 1.03 12.17
N LEU A 48 1.96 1.40 12.01
CA LEU A 48 2.35 2.78 11.72
C LEU A 48 1.74 3.28 10.41
N ALA A 49 1.82 2.48 9.35
CA ALA A 49 1.26 2.85 8.06
C ALA A 49 -0.28 2.98 8.11
N HIS A 50 -0.95 2.03 8.77
CA HIS A 50 -2.40 2.01 8.94
C HIS A 50 -2.92 3.16 9.82
N THR A 51 -2.23 3.43 10.96
CA THR A 51 -2.76 4.34 11.99
C THR A 51 -2.36 5.80 11.75
N PHE A 52 -1.19 6.03 11.16
CA PHE A 52 -0.66 7.39 10.99
C PHE A 52 -0.49 7.78 9.53
N TRP A 53 0.24 6.99 8.74
CA TRP A 53 0.61 7.39 7.38
C TRP A 53 -0.58 7.47 6.43
N ALA A 54 -1.39 6.43 6.34
CA ALA A 54 -2.54 6.41 5.45
C ALA A 54 -3.61 7.45 5.85
N PRO A 55 -4.02 7.59 7.14
CA PRO A 55 -4.91 8.66 7.56
C PRO A 55 -4.36 10.06 7.29
N PHE A 56 -3.07 10.29 7.55
CA PHE A 56 -2.44 11.59 7.29
C PHE A 56 -2.54 11.96 5.80
N VAL A 57 -2.23 11.04 4.89
CA VAL A 57 -2.35 11.28 3.46
C VAL A 57 -3.81 11.47 3.05
N MET A 58 -4.72 10.60 3.53
CA MET A 58 -6.15 10.67 3.19
C MET A 58 -6.76 12.01 3.60
N TYR A 59 -6.58 12.42 4.86
CA TYR A 59 -7.11 13.67 5.35
C TYR A 59 -6.43 14.89 4.72
N GLY A 60 -5.12 14.82 4.49
CA GLY A 60 -4.38 15.87 3.80
C GLY A 60 -4.81 16.07 2.34
N MET A 61 -5.36 15.02 1.71
CA MET A 61 -5.99 15.06 0.40
C MET A 61 -7.47 15.46 0.46
N GLY A 62 -8.03 15.68 1.65
CA GLY A 62 -9.45 16.02 1.84
C GLY A 62 -10.41 14.83 1.77
N PHE A 63 -9.92 13.59 1.84
CA PHE A 63 -10.77 12.40 1.87
C PHE A 63 -11.12 11.98 3.29
N PHE A 64 -12.41 11.75 3.52
CA PHE A 64 -12.97 11.27 4.79
C PHE A 64 -13.72 9.95 4.52
N PRO A 65 -12.99 8.80 4.45
CA PRO A 65 -13.58 7.55 4.03
C PRO A 65 -14.58 7.02 5.05
N SER A 66 -15.73 6.55 4.55
CA SER A 66 -16.70 5.77 5.30
C SER A 66 -16.66 4.33 4.81
N VAL A 67 -16.43 3.39 5.73
CA VAL A 67 -16.33 1.97 5.42
C VAL A 67 -17.58 1.26 5.88
N ARG A 68 -18.24 0.55 4.96
CA ARG A 68 -19.34 -0.36 5.27
C ARG A 68 -18.91 -1.78 4.94
N LEU A 69 -18.86 -2.63 5.94
CA LEU A 69 -18.51 -4.04 5.80
C LEU A 69 -19.79 -4.86 5.94
N SER A 70 -19.97 -5.84 5.06
CA SER A 70 -21.05 -6.84 5.20
C SER A 70 -20.79 -7.70 6.44
N GLU A 71 -19.52 -8.04 6.66
CA GLU A 71 -19.06 -8.79 7.82
C GLU A 71 -17.76 -8.16 8.35
N PRO A 72 -17.58 -8.06 9.68
CA PRO A 72 -16.36 -7.52 10.26
C PRO A 72 -15.17 -8.46 10.03
N PHE A 73 -13.98 -7.88 9.87
CA PHE A 73 -12.74 -8.67 9.84
C PHE A 73 -12.49 -9.31 11.20
N GLU A 74 -12.29 -10.61 11.22
CA GLU A 74 -11.88 -11.35 12.41
C GLU A 74 -10.42 -10.99 12.74
N LYS A 75 -10.16 -10.65 14.01
CA LYS A 75 -8.81 -10.29 14.45
C LYS A 75 -7.85 -11.47 14.29
N GLY A 76 -6.70 -11.21 13.66
CA GLY A 76 -5.63 -12.21 13.48
C GLY A 76 -5.88 -13.20 12.34
N LYS A 77 -6.98 -13.07 11.60
CA LYS A 77 -7.25 -13.90 10.43
C LYS A 77 -6.66 -13.29 9.17
N SER A 78 -6.04 -14.09 8.33
CA SER A 78 -5.53 -13.66 7.03
C SER A 78 -6.64 -13.61 5.99
N TYR A 79 -6.64 -12.56 5.17
CA TYR A 79 -7.60 -12.36 4.08
C TYR A 79 -6.87 -12.09 2.78
N VAL A 80 -7.44 -12.54 1.67
CA VAL A 80 -7.07 -12.05 0.34
C VAL A 80 -8.09 -11.01 -0.06
N LEU A 81 -7.65 -9.75 -0.12
CA LEU A 81 -8.48 -8.60 -0.48
C LEU A 81 -8.23 -8.25 -1.93
N VAL A 82 -9.29 -8.20 -2.69
CA VAL A 82 -9.27 -7.85 -4.11
C VAL A 82 -10.07 -6.57 -4.28
N ALA A 83 -9.46 -5.55 -4.87
CA ALA A 83 -10.09 -4.26 -5.10
C ALA A 83 -9.76 -3.69 -6.47
N ASN A 84 -10.59 -2.81 -6.98
CA ASN A 84 -10.33 -2.01 -8.18
C ASN A 84 -9.21 -1.01 -7.88
N HIS A 85 -8.45 -0.62 -8.90
CA HIS A 85 -7.34 0.31 -8.76
C HIS A 85 -7.41 1.40 -9.82
N THR A 86 -7.94 2.53 -9.43
CA THR A 86 -8.14 3.69 -10.31
C THR A 86 -7.25 4.88 -9.93
N SER A 87 -6.72 4.88 -8.70
CA SER A 87 -5.90 5.97 -8.16
C SER A 87 -4.90 5.46 -7.12
N MET A 88 -3.80 6.19 -6.93
CA MET A 88 -2.83 5.91 -5.86
C MET A 88 -3.44 5.99 -4.46
N ILE A 89 -4.55 6.72 -4.31
CA ILE A 89 -5.28 6.82 -3.04
C ILE A 89 -5.90 5.48 -2.60
N ASP A 90 -6.15 4.56 -3.55
CA ASP A 90 -6.72 3.25 -3.25
C ASP A 90 -5.80 2.42 -2.33
N ILE A 91 -4.48 2.64 -2.42
CA ILE A 91 -3.51 2.01 -1.51
C ILE A 91 -3.74 2.50 -0.08
N MET A 92 -3.99 3.82 0.10
CA MET A 92 -4.29 4.40 1.41
C MET A 92 -5.62 3.88 1.96
N LEU A 93 -6.64 3.73 1.09
CA LEU A 93 -7.92 3.12 1.45
C LEU A 93 -7.76 1.68 1.89
N MET A 94 -6.92 0.89 1.23
CA MET A 94 -6.66 -0.49 1.65
C MET A 94 -5.97 -0.55 3.01
N PHE A 95 -5.02 0.34 3.31
CA PHE A 95 -4.49 0.46 4.67
C PHE A 95 -5.57 0.85 5.67
N TRP A 96 -6.48 1.75 5.30
CA TRP A 96 -7.58 2.19 6.17
C TRP A 96 -8.58 1.08 6.48
N VAL A 97 -8.95 0.28 5.48
CA VAL A 97 -9.95 -0.79 5.61
C VAL A 97 -9.40 -2.00 6.35
N THR A 98 -8.14 -2.38 6.08
CA THR A 98 -7.51 -3.57 6.64
C THR A 98 -7.03 -3.35 8.06
N LYS A 99 -7.70 -3.97 9.03
CA LYS A 99 -7.27 -3.93 10.44
C LYS A 99 -6.18 -4.96 10.77
N ASN A 100 -6.08 -6.02 9.99
CA ASN A 100 -5.06 -7.06 10.15
C ASN A 100 -3.86 -6.76 9.25
N PRO A 101 -2.61 -7.05 9.71
CA PRO A 101 -1.43 -6.81 8.88
C PRO A 101 -1.52 -7.55 7.54
N GLY A 102 -1.17 -6.85 6.46
CA GLY A 102 -1.22 -7.39 5.12
C GLY A 102 -0.10 -6.86 4.23
N VAL A 103 0.15 -7.53 3.12
CA VAL A 103 1.12 -7.15 2.09
C VAL A 103 0.41 -6.92 0.76
N PHE A 104 0.95 -6.04 -0.07
CA PHE A 104 0.41 -5.74 -1.39
C PHE A 104 1.13 -6.53 -2.47
N VAL A 105 0.43 -6.82 -3.57
CA VAL A 105 1.09 -7.27 -4.80
C VAL A 105 1.37 -6.06 -5.67
N GLY A 106 2.65 -5.80 -5.93
CA GLY A 106 3.05 -4.56 -6.59
C GLY A 106 4.16 -4.69 -7.63
N LYS A 107 4.33 -3.65 -8.45
CA LYS A 107 5.29 -3.61 -9.57
C LYS A 107 6.74 -3.65 -9.07
N LYS A 108 7.57 -4.53 -9.66
CA LYS A 108 8.99 -4.69 -9.31
C LYS A 108 9.80 -3.40 -9.51
N GLU A 109 9.43 -2.59 -10.49
CA GLU A 109 10.14 -1.36 -10.87
C GLU A 109 10.17 -0.32 -9.76
N LEU A 110 9.14 -0.26 -8.92
CA LEU A 110 9.01 0.69 -7.81
C LEU A 110 10.08 0.50 -6.72
N VAL A 111 10.73 -0.66 -6.70
CA VAL A 111 11.89 -0.91 -5.80
C VAL A 111 13.06 0.04 -6.06
N LYS A 112 13.17 0.58 -7.30
CA LYS A 112 14.26 1.48 -7.69
C LYS A 112 14.13 2.89 -7.12
N LEU A 113 12.95 3.26 -6.60
CA LEU A 113 12.75 4.57 -6.01
C LEU A 113 13.54 4.70 -4.70
N PRO A 114 14.33 5.78 -4.52
CA PRO A 114 15.11 5.99 -3.30
C PRO A 114 14.18 6.09 -2.09
N ILE A 115 14.64 5.63 -0.93
CA ILE A 115 13.89 5.59 0.34
C ILE A 115 12.63 4.72 0.24
N PHE A 116 11.70 5.07 -0.65
CA PHE A 116 10.44 4.35 -0.84
C PHE A 116 10.67 2.88 -1.20
N GLY A 117 11.58 2.58 -2.13
CA GLY A 117 11.89 1.22 -2.56
C GLY A 117 12.42 0.33 -1.42
N TYR A 118 13.09 0.91 -0.43
CA TYR A 118 13.53 0.17 0.75
C TYR A 118 12.34 -0.37 1.55
N PHE A 119 11.35 0.48 1.84
CA PHE A 119 10.14 0.05 2.57
C PHE A 119 9.21 -0.78 1.69
N TYR A 120 9.10 -0.43 0.40
CA TYR A 120 8.28 -1.14 -0.56
C TYR A 120 8.59 -2.64 -0.64
N LYS A 121 9.87 -3.02 -0.56
CA LYS A 121 10.29 -4.44 -0.48
C LYS A 121 9.71 -5.18 0.72
N ARG A 122 9.34 -4.47 1.78
CA ARG A 122 8.78 -5.04 3.01
C ARG A 122 7.28 -5.24 2.93
N VAL A 123 6.58 -4.28 2.30
CA VAL A 123 5.11 -4.27 2.22
C VAL A 123 4.56 -4.92 0.96
N CYS A 124 5.42 -5.25 -0.03
CA CYS A 124 4.95 -5.76 -1.31
C CYS A 124 5.56 -7.11 -1.69
N ILE A 125 4.71 -7.97 -2.24
CA ILE A 125 5.12 -9.09 -3.07
C ILE A 125 5.34 -8.53 -4.48
N MET A 126 6.61 -8.39 -4.86
CA MET A 126 6.98 -7.79 -6.14
C MET A 126 6.69 -8.75 -7.30
N VAL A 127 6.07 -8.23 -8.35
CA VAL A 127 5.79 -8.97 -9.58
C VAL A 127 6.40 -8.26 -10.79
N ASP A 128 7.12 -9.00 -11.60
CA ASP A 128 7.46 -8.63 -12.97
C ASP A 128 6.35 -9.15 -13.88
N ARG A 129 5.50 -8.25 -14.37
CA ARG A 129 4.28 -8.59 -15.11
C ARG A 129 4.59 -9.15 -16.51
N GLN A 130 5.76 -8.85 -17.05
CA GLN A 130 6.21 -9.35 -18.36
C GLN A 130 6.80 -10.76 -18.26
N ASN A 131 7.16 -11.22 -17.07
CA ASN A 131 7.81 -12.51 -16.84
C ASN A 131 6.84 -13.53 -16.24
N ILE A 132 6.53 -14.59 -17.01
CA ILE A 132 5.60 -15.67 -16.60
C ILE A 132 6.10 -16.38 -15.33
N LYS A 133 7.41 -16.63 -15.21
CA LYS A 133 8.00 -17.27 -14.02
C LYS A 133 7.82 -16.38 -12.78
N SER A 134 7.99 -15.06 -12.93
CA SER A 134 7.76 -14.11 -11.86
C SER A 134 6.30 -14.09 -11.41
N ARG A 135 5.35 -14.14 -12.36
CA ARG A 135 3.91 -14.23 -12.06
C ARG A 135 3.55 -15.50 -11.28
N LYS A 136 4.10 -16.66 -11.68
CA LYS A 136 3.91 -17.92 -10.94
C LYS A 136 4.48 -17.84 -9.52
N ALA A 137 5.70 -17.31 -9.37
CA ALA A 137 6.34 -17.16 -8.06
C ALA A 137 5.61 -16.21 -7.09
N VAL A 138 4.64 -15.40 -7.57
CA VAL A 138 3.77 -14.61 -6.69
C VAL A 138 2.92 -15.50 -5.80
N TYR A 139 2.41 -16.62 -6.33
CA TYR A 139 1.58 -17.55 -5.57
C TYR A 139 2.34 -18.14 -4.38
N ASP A 140 3.56 -18.63 -4.59
CA ASP A 140 4.40 -19.20 -3.53
C ASP A 140 4.72 -18.16 -2.46
N ARG A 141 5.00 -16.94 -2.89
CA ARG A 141 5.28 -15.81 -1.96
C ARG A 141 4.03 -15.38 -1.20
N ALA A 142 2.87 -15.36 -1.84
CA ALA A 142 1.60 -15.03 -1.22
C ALA A 142 1.21 -16.11 -0.18
N GLU A 143 1.33 -17.38 -0.55
CA GLU A 143 1.09 -18.50 0.36
C GLU A 143 1.98 -18.41 1.61
N LYS A 144 3.28 -18.13 1.42
CA LYS A 144 4.21 -17.93 2.55
C LYS A 144 3.72 -16.81 3.48
N ARG A 145 3.25 -15.68 2.93
CA ARG A 145 2.73 -14.55 3.74
C ARG A 145 1.44 -14.90 4.47
N LEU A 146 0.52 -15.61 3.81
CA LEU A 146 -0.70 -16.10 4.45
C LEU A 146 -0.40 -17.05 5.62
N ARG A 147 0.56 -17.96 5.46
CA ARG A 147 1.04 -18.86 6.54
C ARG A 147 1.67 -18.10 7.71
N GLN A 148 2.20 -16.90 7.48
CA GLN A 148 2.71 -16.00 8.51
C GLN A 148 1.60 -15.19 9.23
N GLY A 149 0.33 -15.41 8.88
CA GLY A 149 -0.80 -14.66 9.43
C GLY A 149 -1.03 -13.30 8.79
N LEU A 150 -0.38 -13.00 7.64
CA LEU A 150 -0.53 -11.74 6.91
C LEU A 150 -1.62 -11.86 5.84
N GLY A 151 -2.43 -10.81 5.66
CA GLY A 151 -3.34 -10.70 4.53
C GLY A 151 -2.61 -10.35 3.23
N ILE A 152 -3.29 -10.52 2.09
CA ILE A 152 -2.80 -10.13 0.77
C ILE A 152 -3.76 -9.12 0.15
N CYS A 153 -3.25 -7.98 -0.31
CA CYS A 153 -4.01 -6.98 -1.08
C CYS A 153 -3.62 -7.04 -2.55
N ILE A 154 -4.58 -7.26 -3.42
CA ILE A 154 -4.38 -7.40 -4.86
C ILE A 154 -5.26 -6.40 -5.61
N PHE A 155 -4.66 -5.73 -6.57
CA PHE A 155 -5.32 -4.90 -7.57
C PHE A 155 -5.17 -5.56 -8.94
N PRO A 156 -6.16 -6.36 -9.39
CA PRO A 156 -6.03 -7.18 -10.60
C PRO A 156 -5.83 -6.36 -11.87
N GLU A 157 -6.43 -5.19 -11.95
CA GLU A 157 -6.39 -4.32 -13.12
C GLU A 157 -4.96 -3.81 -13.39
N GLY A 158 -4.23 -3.50 -12.34
CA GLY A 158 -2.83 -3.09 -12.44
C GLY A 158 -2.57 -1.85 -13.30
N LEU A 159 -3.53 -0.96 -13.42
CA LEU A 159 -3.54 0.15 -14.39
C LEU A 159 -2.86 1.43 -13.87
N VAL A 160 -2.53 1.54 -12.58
CA VAL A 160 -1.92 2.72 -11.96
C VAL A 160 -0.42 2.56 -11.79
#